data_39b2777a53d8608e864e860b14e4b4a6
#
_entry.id   39b2777a53d8608e864e860b14e4b4a6
#
_cell.length_a   1.000
_cell.length_b   1.000
_cell.length_c   1.000
_cell.angle_alpha   90.00
_cell.angle_beta   90.00
_cell.angle_gamma   90.00
#
_symmetry.space_group_name_H-M   'P 1'
#
loop_
_entity.id
_entity.type
_entity.pdbx_description
1 polymer ?
#
loop_
_entity_poly.entity_id
_entity_poly.type
_entity_poly.pdbx_seq_one_letter_code
_entity_poly.pdbx_strand_id
1 'polypeptide(L)'
;MRPNRFRALLNAGQPTLGTHLLSTWPTLVELVGQAGNYDYVEFTAEYSPFDMHDLDNLGRALELKDLAGMIKVEQTQWTHQAMRAIGSGFQSILFADLRTVEDARACVAAVRAETPGTGGRLGVGMRRDVGTVRDGGSPAYVEALNEVVIAVMVEKRECVEDLDAILSVKGIDMVQFGSSDYSMSLGLTGQRSHPDVKAAERKTIEMALKKGLHPRVELANIKDAAPYLEMGVKHFCIGWDVRILHEWWRVNGEGMRGMLDG
;
A
#
# COMPACT_ATOMS: atom_id res chain seq x y z
N MET A 1 -7.60 19.81 -8.65
CA MET A 1 -7.33 18.40 -8.25
C MET A 1 -6.62 18.39 -6.91
N ARG A 2 -6.89 17.41 -6.06
CA ARG A 2 -6.21 17.27 -4.77
C ARG A 2 -4.74 16.86 -4.99
N PRO A 3 -3.74 17.57 -4.43
CA PRO A 3 -2.34 17.17 -4.51
C PRO A 3 -2.12 15.78 -3.90
N ASN A 4 -1.22 14.99 -4.48
CA ASN A 4 -0.82 13.73 -3.88
C ASN A 4 0.24 14.00 -2.79
N ARG A 5 -0.21 14.08 -1.54
CA ARG A 5 0.66 14.31 -0.38
C ARG A 5 1.74 13.23 -0.23
N PHE A 6 1.39 11.97 -0.48
CA PHE A 6 2.35 10.87 -0.36
C PHE A 6 3.48 11.00 -1.40
N ARG A 7 3.12 11.31 -2.66
CA ARG A 7 4.10 11.61 -3.72
C ARG A 7 5.02 12.77 -3.32
N ALA A 8 4.46 13.83 -2.77
CA ALA A 8 5.24 14.99 -2.33
C ALA A 8 6.26 14.63 -1.24
N LEU A 9 5.89 13.79 -0.26
CA LEU A 9 6.80 13.30 0.77
C LEU A 9 7.93 12.42 0.17
N LEU A 10 7.59 11.51 -0.76
CA LEU A 10 8.58 10.67 -1.44
C LEU A 10 9.57 11.53 -2.23
N ASN A 11 9.08 12.48 -3.03
CA ASN A 11 9.92 13.38 -3.83
C ASN A 11 10.84 14.25 -2.95
N ALA A 12 10.39 14.62 -1.75
CA ALA A 12 11.18 15.36 -0.77
C ALA A 12 12.15 14.46 0.04
N GLY A 13 12.16 13.15 -0.19
CA GLY A 13 12.97 12.19 0.58
C GLY A 13 12.57 12.08 2.05
N GLN A 14 11.37 12.52 2.40
CA GLN A 14 10.86 12.50 3.78
C GLN A 14 10.40 11.09 4.16
N PRO A 15 10.56 10.68 5.44
CA PRO A 15 10.00 9.44 5.93
C PRO A 15 8.47 9.47 5.91
N THR A 16 7.85 8.30 5.83
CA THR A 16 6.39 8.19 5.90
C THR A 16 5.95 7.09 6.86
N LEU A 17 4.88 7.36 7.58
CA LEU A 17 4.26 6.43 8.52
C LEU A 17 2.80 6.20 8.15
N GLY A 18 2.41 4.95 7.99
CA GLY A 18 1.04 4.53 7.74
C GLY A 18 0.52 3.50 8.72
N THR A 19 -0.75 3.18 8.60
CA THR A 19 -1.42 2.08 9.30
C THR A 19 -2.35 1.33 8.37
N HIS A 20 -2.65 0.07 8.68
CA HIS A 20 -3.58 -0.78 7.92
C HIS A 20 -5.00 -0.69 8.45
N LEU A 21 -5.96 -0.69 7.53
CA LEU A 21 -7.38 -0.89 7.82
C LEU A 21 -7.93 -2.05 6.97
N LEU A 22 -8.64 -2.96 7.62
CA LEU A 22 -9.54 -3.91 6.98
C LEU A 22 -10.98 -3.43 7.00
N SER A 23 -11.35 -2.65 8.01
CA SER A 23 -12.70 -2.13 8.14
C SER A 23 -12.98 -1.06 7.09
N THR A 24 -14.17 -1.10 6.51
CA THR A 24 -14.69 -0.05 5.62
C THR A 24 -15.33 1.12 6.38
N TRP A 25 -15.30 1.09 7.73
CA TRP A 25 -15.90 2.15 8.55
C TRP A 25 -15.06 3.43 8.48
N PRO A 26 -15.54 4.51 7.84
CA PRO A 26 -14.71 5.69 7.56
C PRO A 26 -14.26 6.43 8.83
N THR A 27 -14.98 6.26 9.96
CA THR A 27 -14.57 6.84 11.25
C THR A 27 -13.19 6.36 11.69
N LEU A 28 -12.76 5.15 11.31
CA LEU A 28 -11.39 4.70 11.63
C LEU A 28 -10.33 5.54 10.93
N VAL A 29 -10.55 5.93 9.68
CA VAL A 29 -9.68 6.89 8.97
C VAL A 29 -9.63 8.23 9.71
N GLU A 30 -10.80 8.70 10.19
CA GLU A 30 -10.88 9.94 10.94
C GLU A 30 -10.13 9.86 12.27
N LEU A 31 -10.21 8.73 12.98
CA LEU A 31 -9.48 8.49 14.23
C LEU A 31 -7.96 8.47 13.99
N VAL A 32 -7.49 7.82 12.93
CA VAL A 32 -6.07 7.85 12.53
C VAL A 32 -5.62 9.29 12.27
N GLY A 33 -6.43 10.07 11.53
CA GLY A 33 -6.13 11.48 11.30
C GLY A 33 -6.11 12.32 12.57
N GLN A 34 -7.01 12.05 13.52
CA GLN A 34 -7.03 12.72 14.83
C GLN A 34 -5.80 12.39 15.69
N ALA A 35 -5.21 11.20 15.54
CA ALA A 35 -3.98 10.84 16.23
C ALA A 35 -2.79 11.72 15.81
N GLY A 36 -2.82 12.31 14.61
CA GLY A 36 -1.89 13.34 14.15
C GLY A 36 -0.47 12.88 13.82
N ASN A 37 -0.21 11.57 13.81
CA ASN A 37 1.14 11.01 13.63
C ASN A 37 1.29 10.20 12.33
N TYR A 38 0.23 10.06 11.55
CA TYR A 38 0.23 9.24 10.34
C TYR A 38 0.12 10.09 9.08
N ASP A 39 0.87 9.70 8.06
CA ASP A 39 0.86 10.35 6.75
C ASP A 39 -0.16 9.72 5.81
N TYR A 40 -0.41 8.42 5.97
CA TYR A 40 -1.32 7.67 5.11
C TYR A 40 -2.03 6.52 5.84
N VAL A 41 -3.12 6.09 5.24
CA VAL A 41 -3.83 4.86 5.61
C VAL A 41 -3.77 3.91 4.42
N GLU A 42 -3.47 2.64 4.67
CA GLU A 42 -3.63 1.57 3.70
C GLU A 42 -4.93 0.81 3.95
N PHE A 43 -5.85 0.83 2.99
CA PHE A 43 -6.99 -0.06 2.97
C PHE A 43 -6.61 -1.37 2.27
N THR A 44 -6.67 -2.48 3.00
CA THR A 44 -6.27 -3.80 2.50
C THR A 44 -7.44 -4.48 1.81
N ALA A 45 -7.77 -4.04 0.60
CA ALA A 45 -8.91 -4.53 -0.18
C ALA A 45 -8.80 -6.01 -0.57
N GLU A 46 -7.57 -6.55 -0.61
CA GLU A 46 -7.31 -7.97 -0.85
C GLU A 46 -8.03 -8.90 0.14
N TYR A 47 -8.22 -8.44 1.39
CA TYR A 47 -8.80 -9.27 2.47
C TYR A 47 -10.16 -8.78 2.96
N SER A 48 -10.57 -7.59 2.55
CA SER A 48 -11.77 -6.94 3.07
C SER A 48 -12.96 -7.17 2.16
N PRO A 49 -14.13 -7.50 2.70
CA PRO A 49 -15.37 -7.31 1.95
C PRO A 49 -15.67 -5.82 1.83
N PHE A 50 -15.88 -5.32 0.62
CA PHE A 50 -16.20 -3.92 0.37
C PHE A 50 -17.00 -3.74 -0.92
N ASP A 51 -17.68 -2.61 -1.03
CA ASP A 51 -18.31 -2.17 -2.27
C ASP A 51 -17.79 -0.81 -2.74
N MET A 52 -18.35 -0.30 -3.85
CA MET A 52 -17.91 0.98 -4.42
C MET A 52 -18.27 2.18 -3.52
N HIS A 53 -19.34 2.09 -2.72
CA HIS A 53 -19.72 3.13 -1.78
C HIS A 53 -18.76 3.19 -0.60
N ASP A 54 -18.24 2.04 -0.17
CA ASP A 54 -17.21 1.96 0.86
C ASP A 54 -15.96 2.69 0.42
N LEU A 55 -15.47 2.42 -0.80
CA LEU A 55 -14.30 3.13 -1.35
C LEU A 55 -14.52 4.65 -1.40
N ASP A 56 -15.70 5.08 -1.85
CA ASP A 56 -16.04 6.50 -1.89
C ASP A 56 -16.09 7.14 -0.50
N ASN A 57 -16.61 6.43 0.51
CA ASN A 57 -16.68 6.92 1.88
C ASN A 57 -15.30 6.96 2.54
N LEU A 58 -14.44 5.97 2.30
CA LEU A 58 -13.04 5.99 2.72
C LEU A 58 -12.30 7.16 2.06
N GLY A 59 -12.49 7.37 0.75
CA GLY A 59 -11.91 8.50 0.04
C GLY A 59 -12.31 9.86 0.61
N ARG A 60 -13.59 10.03 1.03
CA ARG A 60 -14.08 11.25 1.71
C ARG A 60 -13.40 11.46 3.06
N ALA A 61 -13.26 10.39 3.85
CA ALA A 61 -12.64 10.47 5.16
C ALA A 61 -11.13 10.81 5.05
N LEU A 62 -10.43 10.21 4.09
CA LEU A 62 -9.02 10.54 3.77
C LEU A 62 -8.87 12.03 3.42
N GLU A 63 -9.74 12.54 2.56
CA GLU A 63 -9.74 13.94 2.15
C GLU A 63 -10.05 14.88 3.31
N LEU A 64 -11.05 14.55 4.15
CA LEU A 64 -11.43 15.31 5.34
C LEU A 64 -10.27 15.45 6.35
N LYS A 65 -9.41 14.45 6.44
CA LYS A 65 -8.29 14.41 7.40
C LYS A 65 -6.94 14.76 6.78
N ASP A 66 -6.90 15.13 5.51
CA ASP A 66 -5.66 15.36 4.75
C ASP A 66 -4.66 14.20 4.85
N LEU A 67 -5.19 12.98 4.92
CA LEU A 67 -4.39 11.74 4.86
C LEU A 67 -4.26 11.26 3.42
N ALA A 68 -3.10 10.73 3.08
CA ALA A 68 -2.95 9.99 1.84
C ALA A 68 -3.66 8.62 1.95
N GLY A 69 -4.24 8.15 0.86
CA GLY A 69 -4.86 6.82 0.77
C GLY A 69 -4.02 5.89 -0.09
N MET A 70 -3.63 4.75 0.48
CA MET A 70 -3.11 3.60 -0.26
C MET A 70 -4.16 2.49 -0.23
N ILE A 71 -4.28 1.74 -1.31
CA ILE A 71 -5.11 0.54 -1.36
C ILE A 71 -4.25 -0.64 -1.80
N LYS A 72 -4.29 -1.75 -1.05
CA LYS A 72 -3.71 -3.02 -1.47
C LYS A 72 -4.74 -3.79 -2.29
N VAL A 73 -4.38 -4.17 -3.51
CA VAL A 73 -5.26 -4.81 -4.48
C VAL A 73 -4.81 -6.23 -4.80
N GLU A 74 -5.76 -7.14 -4.96
CA GLU A 74 -5.50 -8.55 -5.28
C GLU A 74 -5.15 -8.77 -6.75
N GLN A 75 -4.37 -9.82 -7.03
CA GLN A 75 -3.83 -10.12 -8.36
C GLN A 75 -4.90 -10.25 -9.44
N THR A 76 -5.98 -10.96 -9.16
CA THR A 76 -7.00 -11.27 -10.17
C THR A 76 -7.78 -10.06 -10.66
N GLN A 77 -7.74 -8.95 -9.91
CA GLN A 77 -8.51 -7.75 -10.18
C GLN A 77 -7.69 -6.45 -10.16
N TRP A 78 -6.40 -6.49 -10.26
CA TRP A 78 -5.51 -5.33 -10.15
C TRP A 78 -6.02 -4.10 -10.91
N THR A 79 -6.28 -4.25 -12.19
CA THR A 79 -6.70 -3.12 -13.03
C THR A 79 -8.04 -2.56 -12.57
N HIS A 80 -9.04 -3.40 -12.34
CA HIS A 80 -10.37 -2.94 -11.93
C HIS A 80 -10.34 -2.24 -10.58
N GLN A 81 -9.73 -2.87 -9.58
CA GLN A 81 -9.67 -2.30 -8.22
C GLN A 81 -8.85 -1.00 -8.19
N ALA A 82 -7.69 -0.95 -8.85
CA ALA A 82 -6.87 0.25 -8.94
C ALA A 82 -7.62 1.42 -9.59
N MET A 83 -8.30 1.17 -10.72
CA MET A 83 -9.10 2.19 -11.41
C MET A 83 -10.26 2.71 -10.55
N ARG A 84 -10.95 1.82 -9.81
CA ARG A 84 -12.05 2.22 -8.92
C ARG A 84 -11.54 3.03 -7.73
N ALA A 85 -10.46 2.58 -7.09
CA ALA A 85 -9.85 3.27 -5.97
C ALA A 85 -9.37 4.68 -6.33
N ILE A 86 -8.66 4.83 -7.46
CA ILE A 86 -8.28 6.15 -7.98
C ILE A 86 -9.54 7.02 -8.21
N GLY A 87 -10.60 6.44 -8.76
CA GLY A 87 -11.87 7.13 -8.94
C GLY A 87 -12.50 7.62 -7.63
N SER A 88 -12.27 6.93 -6.54
CA SER A 88 -12.76 7.25 -5.19
C SER A 88 -11.82 8.15 -4.38
N GLY A 89 -10.64 8.52 -4.91
CA GLY A 89 -9.72 9.46 -4.28
C GLY A 89 -8.48 8.84 -3.63
N PHE A 90 -8.25 7.54 -3.81
CA PHE A 90 -6.97 6.93 -3.45
C PHE A 90 -5.88 7.36 -4.44
N GLN A 91 -4.72 7.71 -3.91
CA GLN A 91 -3.61 8.25 -4.71
C GLN A 91 -2.35 7.36 -4.66
N SER A 92 -2.47 6.18 -4.06
CA SER A 92 -1.40 5.18 -3.98
C SER A 92 -1.99 3.79 -4.10
N ILE A 93 -1.35 2.92 -4.88
CA ILE A 93 -1.79 1.54 -5.10
C ILE A 93 -0.64 0.59 -4.71
N LEU A 94 -0.93 -0.40 -3.88
CA LEU A 94 -0.04 -1.52 -3.57
C LEU A 94 -0.55 -2.77 -4.28
N PHE A 95 0.22 -3.25 -5.24
CA PHE A 95 -0.10 -4.43 -6.03
C PHE A 95 0.48 -5.68 -5.38
N ALA A 96 -0.37 -6.65 -5.05
CA ALA A 96 0.01 -7.93 -4.47
C ALA A 96 0.46 -8.94 -5.54
N ASP A 97 1.16 -9.99 -5.13
CA ASP A 97 1.39 -11.23 -5.88
C ASP A 97 2.14 -11.12 -7.21
N LEU A 98 3.01 -10.12 -7.41
CA LEU A 98 3.80 -10.02 -8.62
C LEU A 98 4.73 -11.24 -8.80
N ARG A 99 4.86 -11.73 -10.03
CA ARG A 99 5.77 -12.82 -10.39
C ARG A 99 6.74 -12.43 -11.50
N THR A 100 6.31 -11.64 -12.48
CA THR A 100 7.03 -11.39 -13.72
C THR A 100 7.24 -9.90 -14.00
N VAL A 101 8.13 -9.60 -14.93
CA VAL A 101 8.33 -8.23 -15.46
C VAL A 101 7.04 -7.73 -16.15
N GLU A 102 6.30 -8.63 -16.78
CA GLU A 102 5.02 -8.33 -17.44
C GLU A 102 3.97 -7.92 -16.41
N ASP A 103 3.92 -8.58 -15.25
CA ASP A 103 3.05 -8.18 -14.13
C ASP A 103 3.38 -6.75 -13.68
N ALA A 104 4.66 -6.46 -13.49
CA ALA A 104 5.12 -5.13 -13.07
C ALA A 104 4.73 -4.04 -14.10
N ARG A 105 4.88 -4.32 -15.39
CA ARG A 105 4.43 -3.42 -16.47
C ARG A 105 2.91 -3.24 -16.47
N ALA A 106 2.16 -4.33 -16.23
CA ALA A 106 0.70 -4.28 -16.16
C ALA A 106 0.21 -3.42 -14.99
N CYS A 107 0.86 -3.52 -13.81
CA CYS A 107 0.58 -2.67 -12.65
C CYS A 107 0.79 -1.19 -12.98
N VAL A 108 1.89 -0.84 -13.61
CA VAL A 108 2.15 0.55 -14.02
C VAL A 108 1.10 1.02 -15.02
N ALA A 109 0.81 0.23 -16.05
CA ALA A 109 -0.18 0.58 -17.07
C ALA A 109 -1.58 0.75 -16.49
N ALA A 110 -1.95 0.01 -15.45
CA ALA A 110 -3.27 0.08 -14.82
C ALA A 110 -3.59 1.46 -14.21
N VAL A 111 -2.57 2.23 -13.81
CA VAL A 111 -2.76 3.52 -13.11
C VAL A 111 -2.29 4.73 -13.91
N ARG A 112 -1.66 4.56 -15.05
CA ARG A 112 -1.23 5.68 -15.92
C ARG A 112 -2.29 6.01 -16.96
N ALA A 113 -2.36 7.29 -17.35
CA ALA A 113 -3.26 7.74 -18.41
C ALA A 113 -2.94 7.05 -19.74
N GLU A 114 -3.96 6.75 -20.54
CA GLU A 114 -3.81 6.19 -21.89
C GLU A 114 -3.35 7.28 -22.86
N THR A 115 -2.05 7.49 -22.93
CA THR A 115 -1.41 8.41 -23.87
C THR A 115 -0.21 7.72 -24.55
N PRO A 116 0.21 8.17 -25.73
CA PRO A 116 1.41 7.61 -26.40
C PRO A 116 2.67 7.70 -25.52
N GLY A 117 2.77 8.72 -24.65
CA GLY A 117 3.94 8.94 -23.81
C GLY A 117 3.99 8.09 -22.53
N THR A 118 2.86 7.62 -22.02
CA THR A 118 2.78 6.89 -20.75
C THR A 118 2.62 5.38 -20.90
N GLY A 119 2.03 4.92 -22.02
CA GLY A 119 1.66 3.52 -22.21
C GLY A 119 0.61 3.00 -21.21
N GLY A 120 -0.13 3.92 -20.57
CA GLY A 120 -1.16 3.59 -19.60
C GLY A 120 -2.45 3.09 -20.24
N ARG A 121 -3.39 2.65 -19.38
CA ARG A 121 -4.71 2.12 -19.76
C ARG A 121 -5.86 2.91 -19.16
N LEU A 122 -5.59 3.97 -18.37
CA LEU A 122 -6.63 4.80 -17.79
C LEU A 122 -7.11 5.83 -18.80
N GLY A 123 -8.32 5.62 -19.32
CA GLY A 123 -9.01 6.58 -20.18
C GLY A 123 -9.57 7.78 -19.41
N VAL A 124 -10.24 8.67 -20.14
CA VAL A 124 -10.96 9.80 -19.56
C VAL A 124 -12.03 9.29 -18.60
N GLY A 125 -12.09 9.88 -17.41
CA GLY A 125 -13.09 9.52 -16.42
C GLY A 125 -13.51 10.73 -15.59
N MET A 126 -14.75 10.69 -15.13
CA MET A 126 -15.27 11.58 -14.10
C MET A 126 -14.90 10.96 -12.75
N ARG A 127 -14.02 11.62 -12.01
CA ARG A 127 -13.48 11.10 -10.77
C ARG A 127 -13.61 12.12 -9.67
N ARG A 128 -13.61 11.65 -8.42
CA ARG A 128 -13.80 12.48 -7.25
C ARG A 128 -12.77 13.61 -7.15
N ASP A 129 -11.51 13.30 -7.33
CA ASP A 129 -10.38 14.22 -7.20
C ASP A 129 -10.24 15.22 -8.36
N VAL A 130 -10.91 14.97 -9.47
CA VAL A 130 -10.98 15.89 -10.64
C VAL A 130 -12.33 16.60 -10.75
N GLY A 131 -13.06 16.73 -9.62
CA GLY A 131 -14.30 17.46 -9.55
C GLY A 131 -15.46 16.83 -10.33
N THR A 132 -15.44 15.52 -10.51
CA THR A 132 -16.45 14.67 -11.14
C THR A 132 -16.75 15.01 -12.61
N VAL A 133 -16.87 16.29 -12.99
CA VAL A 133 -17.26 16.73 -14.34
C VAL A 133 -16.22 17.63 -15.00
N ARG A 134 -15.48 18.43 -14.23
CA ARG A 134 -14.74 19.58 -14.76
C ARG A 134 -13.49 19.24 -15.56
N ASP A 135 -12.63 18.40 -15.01
CA ASP A 135 -11.23 18.31 -15.47
C ASP A 135 -10.89 16.93 -16.08
N GLY A 136 -11.89 16.06 -16.23
CA GLY A 136 -11.69 14.74 -16.84
C GLY A 136 -11.12 14.83 -18.25
N GLY A 137 -9.96 14.20 -18.49
CA GLY A 137 -9.26 14.22 -19.77
C GLY A 137 -8.42 15.47 -20.03
N SER A 138 -8.36 16.41 -19.10
CA SER A 138 -7.48 17.58 -19.20
C SER A 138 -6.00 17.23 -19.03
N PRO A 139 -5.05 18.11 -19.41
CA PRO A 139 -3.63 17.90 -19.08
C PRO A 139 -3.39 17.71 -17.58
N ALA A 140 -4.09 18.45 -16.72
CA ALA A 140 -3.99 18.30 -15.27
C ALA A 140 -4.50 16.93 -14.78
N TYR A 141 -5.51 16.35 -15.43
CA TYR A 141 -5.97 15.00 -15.17
C TYR A 141 -4.88 13.96 -15.48
N VAL A 142 -4.21 14.09 -16.63
CA VAL A 142 -3.11 13.20 -17.01
C VAL A 142 -1.94 13.30 -16.02
N GLU A 143 -1.58 14.53 -15.65
CA GLU A 143 -0.52 14.79 -14.66
C GLU A 143 -0.83 14.14 -13.31
N ALA A 144 -2.06 14.27 -12.81
CA ALA A 144 -2.44 13.67 -11.55
C ALA A 144 -2.42 12.11 -11.58
N LEU A 145 -2.75 11.49 -12.71
CA LEU A 145 -2.58 10.05 -12.87
C LEU A 145 -1.10 9.64 -12.88
N ASN A 146 -0.22 10.50 -13.39
CA ASN A 146 1.22 10.27 -13.35
C ASN A 146 1.79 10.38 -11.93
N GLU A 147 1.15 11.17 -11.06
CA GLU A 147 1.53 11.33 -9.66
C GLU A 147 1.02 10.19 -8.73
N VAL A 148 0.19 9.27 -9.22
CA VAL A 148 -0.23 8.10 -8.43
C VAL A 148 0.99 7.28 -8.05
N VAL A 149 1.17 7.02 -6.74
CA VAL A 149 2.28 6.21 -6.23
C VAL A 149 2.01 4.73 -6.46
N ILE A 150 2.98 4.05 -7.04
CA ILE A 150 2.91 2.62 -7.35
C ILE A 150 3.86 1.86 -6.42
N ALA A 151 3.29 1.05 -5.55
CA ALA A 151 4.00 0.11 -4.71
C ALA A 151 3.74 -1.32 -5.18
N VAL A 152 4.74 -2.19 -5.11
CA VAL A 152 4.63 -3.59 -5.49
C VAL A 152 5.07 -4.50 -4.35
N MET A 153 4.35 -5.63 -4.20
CA MET A 153 4.72 -6.69 -3.26
C MET A 153 5.70 -7.66 -3.91
N VAL A 154 6.80 -7.91 -3.22
CA VAL A 154 7.76 -8.99 -3.52
C VAL A 154 7.49 -10.13 -2.53
N GLU A 155 6.71 -11.11 -2.94
CA GLU A 155 6.19 -12.14 -2.03
C GLU A 155 6.01 -13.52 -2.71
N LYS A 156 6.51 -13.65 -3.94
CA LYS A 156 6.55 -14.93 -4.67
C LYS A 156 7.97 -15.27 -5.04
N ARG A 157 8.27 -16.57 -5.08
CA ARG A 157 9.63 -17.07 -5.39
C ARG A 157 10.12 -16.52 -6.74
N GLU A 158 9.29 -16.58 -7.75
CA GLU A 158 9.59 -16.12 -9.11
C GLU A 158 9.96 -14.63 -9.13
N CYS A 159 9.26 -13.82 -8.33
CA CYS A 159 9.55 -12.38 -8.20
C CYS A 159 10.93 -12.13 -7.58
N VAL A 160 11.34 -12.92 -6.58
CA VAL A 160 12.66 -12.79 -5.95
C VAL A 160 13.78 -13.31 -6.88
N GLU A 161 13.50 -14.34 -7.69
CA GLU A 161 14.42 -14.87 -8.69
C GLU A 161 14.74 -13.82 -9.76
N ASP A 162 13.73 -13.08 -10.27
CA ASP A 162 13.87 -12.04 -11.31
C ASP A 162 13.79 -10.60 -10.76
N LEU A 163 14.15 -10.41 -9.49
CA LEU A 163 13.98 -9.16 -8.76
C LEU A 163 14.61 -7.95 -9.45
N ASP A 164 15.81 -8.10 -10.02
CA ASP A 164 16.52 -6.99 -10.68
C ASP A 164 15.75 -6.46 -11.90
N ALA A 165 15.23 -7.35 -12.73
CA ALA A 165 14.48 -6.99 -13.93
C ALA A 165 13.10 -6.39 -13.55
N ILE A 166 12.40 -6.97 -12.57
CA ILE A 166 11.12 -6.48 -12.08
C ILE A 166 11.27 -5.07 -11.52
N LEU A 167 12.25 -4.84 -10.63
CA LEU A 167 12.47 -3.54 -10.02
C LEU A 167 13.11 -2.52 -10.96
N SER A 168 13.49 -2.91 -12.19
CA SER A 168 13.93 -2.02 -13.26
C SER A 168 12.79 -1.48 -14.11
N VAL A 169 11.55 -1.94 -13.90
CA VAL A 169 10.37 -1.43 -14.60
C VAL A 169 10.11 0.01 -14.18
N LYS A 170 10.17 0.92 -15.17
CA LYS A 170 9.92 2.35 -14.91
C LYS A 170 8.50 2.60 -14.44
N GLY A 171 8.35 3.46 -13.43
CA GLY A 171 7.07 3.85 -12.88
C GLY A 171 6.72 3.16 -11.58
N ILE A 172 7.47 2.15 -11.14
CA ILE A 172 7.41 1.65 -9.77
C ILE A 172 8.10 2.66 -8.86
N ASP A 173 7.49 2.99 -7.74
CA ASP A 173 8.00 3.93 -6.74
C ASP A 173 8.47 3.23 -5.48
N MET A 174 7.72 2.24 -5.03
CA MET A 174 7.92 1.58 -3.74
C MET A 174 7.90 0.07 -3.87
N VAL A 175 8.55 -0.58 -2.91
CA VAL A 175 8.62 -2.05 -2.82
C VAL A 175 8.34 -2.48 -1.39
N GLN A 176 7.50 -3.50 -1.22
CA GLN A 176 7.28 -4.15 0.07
C GLN A 176 7.54 -5.64 -0.03
N PHE A 177 8.25 -6.21 0.93
CA PHE A 177 8.44 -7.65 1.01
C PHE A 177 7.34 -8.31 1.84
N GLY A 178 6.72 -9.37 1.30
CA GLY A 178 5.67 -10.15 1.95
C GLY A 178 6.20 -11.48 2.48
N SER A 179 6.68 -11.51 3.72
CA SER A 179 7.35 -12.69 4.31
C SER A 179 6.45 -13.93 4.46
N SER A 180 5.15 -13.72 4.70
CA SER A 180 4.18 -14.82 4.86
C SER A 180 3.99 -15.58 3.55
N ASP A 181 3.63 -14.86 2.49
CA ASP A 181 3.40 -15.42 1.16
C ASP A 181 4.68 -15.96 0.54
N TYR A 182 5.80 -15.26 0.73
CA TYR A 182 7.09 -15.74 0.26
C TYR A 182 7.48 -17.05 0.93
N SER A 183 7.34 -17.18 2.26
CA SER A 183 7.63 -18.45 2.96
C SER A 183 6.75 -19.59 2.45
N MET A 184 5.47 -19.30 2.18
CA MET A 184 4.54 -20.27 1.61
C MET A 184 4.96 -20.67 0.19
N SER A 185 5.37 -19.72 -0.66
CA SER A 185 5.82 -19.98 -2.04
C SER A 185 7.11 -20.81 -2.11
N LEU A 186 7.89 -20.83 -1.03
CA LEU A 186 9.08 -21.70 -0.87
C LEU A 186 8.75 -23.08 -0.28
N GLY A 187 7.50 -23.36 0.11
CA GLY A 187 7.15 -24.56 0.88
C GLY A 187 7.54 -24.47 2.36
N LEU A 188 7.92 -23.30 2.87
CA LEU A 188 8.28 -23.02 4.26
C LEU A 188 7.11 -22.37 5.01
N THR A 189 5.90 -22.90 4.82
CA THR A 189 4.65 -22.32 5.35
C THR A 189 4.76 -22.02 6.85
N GLY A 190 4.44 -20.76 7.21
CA GLY A 190 4.48 -20.28 8.59
C GLY A 190 5.88 -19.93 9.13
N GLN A 191 6.94 -20.18 8.38
CA GLN A 191 8.33 -19.97 8.79
C GLN A 191 8.88 -18.61 8.32
N ARG A 192 8.21 -17.53 8.65
CA ARG A 192 8.60 -16.15 8.25
C ARG A 192 10.00 -15.73 8.72
N SER A 193 10.51 -16.36 9.77
CA SER A 193 11.85 -16.10 10.32
C SER A 193 12.93 -17.04 9.77
N HIS A 194 12.60 -17.92 8.81
CA HIS A 194 13.57 -18.81 8.18
C HIS A 194 14.72 -17.99 7.55
N PRO A 195 15.98 -18.43 7.63
CA PRO A 195 17.13 -17.68 7.08
C PRO A 195 16.96 -17.28 5.62
N ASP A 196 16.42 -18.15 4.77
CA ASP A 196 16.21 -17.86 3.34
C ASP A 196 15.14 -16.77 3.13
N VAL A 197 14.10 -16.75 3.96
CA VAL A 197 13.07 -15.69 3.92
C VAL A 197 13.68 -14.36 4.34
N LYS A 198 14.48 -14.34 5.40
CA LYS A 198 15.17 -13.14 5.86
C LYS A 198 16.25 -12.65 4.89
N ALA A 199 16.94 -13.56 4.21
CA ALA A 199 17.90 -13.21 3.16
C ALA A 199 17.20 -12.57 1.95
N ALA A 200 16.04 -13.09 1.53
CA ALA A 200 15.25 -12.53 0.45
C ALA A 200 14.67 -11.14 0.80
N GLU A 201 14.18 -10.96 2.04
CA GLU A 201 13.73 -9.66 2.55
C GLU A 201 14.85 -8.63 2.48
N ARG A 202 16.02 -8.96 3.04
CA ARG A 202 17.20 -8.09 2.99
C ARG A 202 17.60 -7.76 1.55
N LYS A 203 17.72 -8.77 0.67
CA LYS A 203 18.03 -8.59 -0.75
C LYS A 203 17.05 -7.62 -1.42
N THR A 204 15.76 -7.75 -1.11
CA THR A 204 14.71 -6.89 -1.69
C THR A 204 14.89 -5.44 -1.27
N ILE A 205 15.12 -5.18 0.02
CA ILE A 205 15.35 -3.83 0.56
C ILE A 205 16.62 -3.20 -0.05
N GLU A 206 17.74 -3.93 -0.03
CA GLU A 206 19.02 -3.45 -0.57
C GLU A 206 18.93 -3.15 -2.08
N MET A 207 18.25 -4.02 -2.83
CA MET A 207 18.04 -3.82 -4.27
C MET A 207 17.17 -2.60 -4.55
N ALA A 208 16.08 -2.42 -3.78
CA ALA A 208 15.21 -1.24 -3.90
C ALA A 208 16.00 0.05 -3.66
N LEU A 209 16.74 0.12 -2.56
CA LEU A 209 17.59 1.28 -2.23
C LEU A 209 18.64 1.56 -3.32
N LYS A 210 19.31 0.52 -3.82
CA LYS A 210 20.30 0.64 -4.91
C LYS A 210 19.69 1.21 -6.19
N LYS A 211 18.43 0.88 -6.48
CA LYS A 211 17.72 1.38 -7.67
C LYS A 211 17.03 2.74 -7.44
N GLY A 212 17.15 3.33 -6.25
CA GLY A 212 16.48 4.58 -5.91
C GLY A 212 14.97 4.43 -5.68
N LEU A 213 14.50 3.20 -5.47
CA LEU A 213 13.13 2.93 -5.06
C LEU A 213 13.00 3.05 -3.54
N HIS A 214 11.77 3.18 -3.07
CA HIS A 214 11.46 3.35 -1.66
C HIS A 214 11.02 2.01 -1.03
N PRO A 215 11.89 1.31 -0.28
CA PRO A 215 11.44 0.13 0.47
C PRO A 215 10.48 0.57 1.58
N ARG A 216 9.34 -0.10 1.66
CA ARG A 216 8.32 0.06 2.69
C ARG A 216 8.26 -1.21 3.53
N VAL A 217 8.25 -1.06 4.85
CA VAL A 217 8.21 -2.18 5.78
C VAL A 217 6.96 -2.12 6.64
N GLU A 218 6.27 -3.26 6.70
CA GLU A 218 5.15 -3.46 7.61
C GLU A 218 5.66 -4.02 8.94
N LEU A 219 5.25 -3.41 10.04
CA LEU A 219 5.64 -3.81 11.39
C LEU A 219 4.41 -4.15 12.23
N ALA A 220 4.48 -5.27 12.92
CA ALA A 220 3.51 -5.61 13.95
C ALA A 220 3.74 -4.80 15.24
N ASN A 221 5.00 -4.42 15.50
CA ASN A 221 5.40 -3.71 16.71
C ASN A 221 6.54 -2.72 16.40
N ILE A 222 6.52 -1.55 17.05
CA ILE A 222 7.57 -0.53 16.92
C ILE A 222 8.97 -1.05 17.31
N LYS A 223 9.05 -2.02 18.22
CA LYS A 223 10.32 -2.63 18.67
C LYS A 223 11.08 -3.31 17.54
N ASP A 224 10.40 -3.68 16.46
CA ASP A 224 11.00 -4.38 15.33
C ASP A 224 11.56 -3.41 14.27
N ALA A 225 11.49 -2.09 14.49
CA ALA A 225 11.88 -1.09 13.50
C ALA A 225 13.41 -0.92 13.35
N ALA A 226 14.17 -1.09 14.44
CA ALA A 226 15.58 -0.71 14.48
C ALA A 226 16.43 -1.32 13.34
N PRO A 227 16.37 -2.62 13.02
CA PRO A 227 17.16 -3.21 11.95
C PRO A 227 16.87 -2.61 10.58
N TYR A 228 15.63 -2.22 10.32
CA TYR A 228 15.22 -1.62 9.05
C TYR A 228 15.68 -0.16 8.93
N LEU A 229 15.64 0.59 10.04
CA LEU A 229 16.19 1.95 10.11
C LEU A 229 17.69 1.94 9.84
N GLU A 230 18.43 0.98 10.40
CA GLU A 230 19.86 0.77 10.15
C GLU A 230 20.15 0.45 8.67
N MET A 231 19.25 -0.24 7.99
CA MET A 231 19.35 -0.48 6.54
C MET A 231 19.01 0.77 5.70
N GLY A 232 18.50 1.84 6.30
CA GLY A 232 18.11 3.06 5.59
C GLY A 232 16.65 3.11 5.13
N VAL A 233 15.80 2.20 5.60
CA VAL A 233 14.37 2.24 5.34
C VAL A 233 13.76 3.47 6.02
N LYS A 234 12.93 4.21 5.29
CA LYS A 234 12.25 5.42 5.78
C LYS A 234 10.72 5.33 5.76
N HIS A 235 10.17 4.27 5.17
CA HIS A 235 8.73 4.14 4.94
C HIS A 235 8.18 2.95 5.69
N PHE A 236 7.26 3.21 6.62
CA PHE A 236 6.73 2.18 7.50
C PHE A 236 5.21 2.17 7.49
N CYS A 237 4.66 0.99 7.74
CA CYS A 237 3.27 0.80 8.07
C CYS A 237 3.18 0.01 9.37
N ILE A 238 2.49 0.55 10.37
CA ILE A 238 2.41 -0.07 11.69
C ILE A 238 0.97 -0.15 12.17
N GLY A 239 0.65 -1.28 12.74
CA GLY A 239 -0.69 -1.53 13.27
C GLY A 239 -1.66 -2.01 12.20
N TRP A 240 -2.69 -2.67 12.68
CA TRP A 240 -3.78 -3.21 11.88
C TRP A 240 -5.04 -3.15 12.72
N ASP A 241 -6.07 -2.48 12.27
CA ASP A 241 -7.28 -2.21 13.06
C ASP A 241 -7.85 -3.44 13.75
N VAL A 242 -8.03 -4.53 13.02
CA VAL A 242 -8.56 -5.79 13.57
C VAL A 242 -7.64 -6.43 14.60
N ARG A 243 -6.33 -6.30 14.46
CA ARG A 243 -5.37 -6.82 15.45
C ARG A 243 -5.34 -5.97 16.70
N ILE A 244 -5.39 -4.65 16.55
CA ILE A 244 -5.43 -3.71 17.67
C ILE A 244 -6.68 -3.97 18.52
N LEU A 245 -7.84 -4.08 17.88
CA LEU A 245 -9.11 -4.37 18.56
C LEU A 245 -9.10 -5.75 19.21
N HIS A 246 -8.67 -6.79 18.48
CA HIS A 246 -8.59 -8.15 19.02
C HIS A 246 -7.68 -8.22 20.25
N GLU A 247 -6.49 -7.62 20.19
CA GLU A 247 -5.54 -7.67 21.30
C GLU A 247 -6.07 -6.93 22.53
N TRP A 248 -6.71 -5.78 22.33
CA TRP A 248 -7.33 -5.05 23.43
C TRP A 248 -8.43 -5.88 24.12
N TRP A 249 -9.31 -6.49 23.33
CA TRP A 249 -10.39 -7.32 23.86
C TRP A 249 -9.87 -8.57 24.55
N ARG A 250 -8.88 -9.23 23.97
CA ARG A 250 -8.25 -10.42 24.54
C ARG A 250 -7.65 -10.10 25.90
N VAL A 251 -6.75 -9.14 25.98
CA VAL A 251 -6.02 -8.82 27.22
C VAL A 251 -6.98 -8.33 28.32
N ASN A 252 -7.86 -7.39 27.99
CA ASN A 252 -8.76 -6.81 29.00
C ASN A 252 -9.90 -7.78 29.36
N GLY A 253 -10.38 -8.57 28.40
CA GLY A 253 -11.39 -9.59 28.63
C GLY A 253 -10.91 -10.71 29.53
N GLU A 254 -9.71 -11.27 29.25
CA GLU A 254 -9.05 -12.29 30.10
C GLU A 254 -8.80 -11.75 31.51
N GLY A 255 -8.27 -10.53 31.62
CA GLY A 255 -8.03 -9.89 32.92
C GLY A 255 -9.30 -9.68 33.74
N MET A 256 -10.37 -9.20 33.10
CA MET A 256 -11.65 -9.00 33.79
C MET A 256 -12.29 -10.33 34.19
N ARG A 257 -12.25 -11.37 33.35
CA ARG A 257 -12.73 -12.70 33.71
C ARG A 257 -11.99 -13.25 34.93
N GLY A 258 -10.65 -13.14 34.97
CA GLY A 258 -9.87 -13.57 36.14
C GLY A 258 -10.29 -12.87 37.44
N MET A 259 -10.73 -11.60 37.37
CA MET A 259 -11.27 -10.88 38.54
C MET A 259 -12.69 -11.32 38.95
N LEU A 260 -13.50 -11.78 38.00
CA LEU A 260 -14.87 -12.21 38.24
C LEU A 260 -14.97 -13.65 38.75
N ASP A 261 -14.01 -14.50 38.34
CA ASP A 261 -13.99 -15.94 38.65
C ASP A 261 -13.19 -16.24 39.94
N GLY A 262 -12.47 -15.27 40.52
CA GLY A 262 -11.69 -15.37 41.77
C GLY A 262 -12.43 -14.83 42.96
#